data_38ce595de59f55398183a691b447c438
#
_entry.id   38ce595de59f55398183a691b447c438
#
_cell.length_a   1.000
_cell.length_b   1.000
_cell.length_c   1.000
_cell.angle_alpha   90.00
_cell.angle_beta   90.00
_cell.angle_gamma   90.00
#
_symmetry.space_group_name_H-M   'P 1'
#
loop_
_entity.id
_entity.type
_entity.pdbx_description
1 polymer ?
#
loop_
_entity_poly.entity_id
_entity_poly.type
_entity_poly.pdbx_seq_one_letter_code
_entity_poly.pdbx_strand_id
1 'polypeptide(L)'
;MQAIVICSTGNIGLNILLLSIKAYCPNIPVYLSSKNVEDAALVHTWIYNVSTNFGDAYNEAMAKAFYDGYDEIIIANDDVVITPTTYKNLQSDIELLKNHTDKLGFVGARSDYVLWDQNIRCSITNDSISGLKWASEDHIKEVGVIAPIFAYINKQAFETARFPSTNWYSDNIICDDLSKAGFEHYVSTAYVHHAGSQTVGMDYAKCHEEPRAWIKENRPDVYDKYYA
;
A
#
# COMPACT_ATOMS: atom_id res chain seq x y z
N MET A 1 1.02 -6.35 -18.08
CA MET A 1 2.42 -6.13 -17.58
C MET A 1 2.36 -5.42 -16.25
N GLN A 2 3.33 -5.67 -15.35
CA GLN A 2 3.29 -5.20 -13.96
C GLN A 2 4.51 -4.34 -13.62
N ALA A 3 4.35 -3.30 -12.79
CA ALA A 3 5.40 -2.46 -12.24
C ALA A 3 5.26 -2.32 -10.71
N ILE A 4 6.34 -1.99 -10.01
CA ILE A 4 6.32 -1.59 -8.60
C ILE A 4 6.38 -0.06 -8.55
N VAL A 5 5.50 0.57 -7.78
CA VAL A 5 5.46 2.01 -7.55
C VAL A 5 5.76 2.30 -6.08
N ILE A 6 6.75 3.15 -5.86
CA ILE A 6 7.23 3.57 -4.54
C ILE A 6 7.17 5.10 -4.46
N CYS A 7 6.68 5.63 -3.34
CA CYS A 7 6.85 7.04 -3.00
C CYS A 7 7.72 7.14 -1.74
N SER A 8 8.77 7.97 -1.81
CA SER A 8 9.72 8.12 -0.71
C SER A 8 9.94 9.59 -0.34
N THR A 9 10.04 9.83 0.95
CA THR A 9 10.44 11.12 1.53
C THR A 9 11.93 11.17 1.92
N GLY A 10 12.71 10.16 1.54
CA GLY A 10 14.14 10.05 1.85
C GLY A 10 14.45 9.16 3.07
N ASN A 11 13.62 8.16 3.31
CA ASN A 11 13.81 7.18 4.38
C ASN A 11 14.96 6.22 4.05
N ILE A 12 15.75 5.85 5.07
CA ILE A 12 16.82 4.85 4.95
C ILE A 12 16.27 3.46 4.52
N GLY A 13 15.01 3.17 4.83
CA GLY A 13 14.32 1.95 4.43
C GLY A 13 14.27 1.74 2.92
N LEU A 14 14.23 2.83 2.13
CA LEU A 14 14.20 2.77 0.67
C LEU A 14 15.32 1.89 0.10
N ASN A 15 16.55 2.07 0.57
CA ASN A 15 17.69 1.27 0.10
C ASN A 15 17.52 -0.22 0.41
N ILE A 16 16.95 -0.54 1.58
CA ILE A 16 16.69 -1.93 1.99
C ILE A 16 15.59 -2.53 1.13
N LEU A 17 14.51 -1.78 0.88
CA LEU A 17 13.46 -2.20 -0.03
C LEU A 17 14.00 -2.47 -1.43
N LEU A 18 14.74 -1.53 -2.03
CA LEU A 18 15.30 -1.68 -3.37
C LEU A 18 16.26 -2.87 -3.49
N LEU A 19 17.09 -3.12 -2.45
CA LEU A 19 17.92 -4.31 -2.39
C LEU A 19 17.10 -5.60 -2.33
N SER A 20 16.02 -5.62 -1.56
CA SER A 20 15.13 -6.79 -1.48
C SER A 20 14.34 -7.01 -2.79
N ILE A 21 13.88 -5.96 -3.45
CA ILE A 21 13.28 -6.04 -4.79
C ILE A 21 14.29 -6.61 -5.79
N LYS A 22 15.51 -6.08 -5.83
CA LYS A 22 16.57 -6.58 -6.71
C LYS A 22 16.88 -8.06 -6.47
N ALA A 23 16.82 -8.51 -5.23
CA ALA A 23 17.08 -9.90 -4.86
C ALA A 23 15.94 -10.87 -5.26
N TYR A 24 14.68 -10.44 -5.09
CA TYR A 24 13.53 -11.35 -5.18
C TYR A 24 12.58 -11.06 -6.34
N CYS A 25 12.66 -9.86 -6.96
CA CYS A 25 11.85 -9.43 -8.10
C CYS A 25 12.70 -8.71 -9.17
N PRO A 26 13.86 -9.24 -9.60
CA PRO A 26 14.86 -8.49 -10.38
C PRO A 26 14.36 -7.99 -11.74
N ASN A 27 13.29 -8.57 -12.27
CA ASN A 27 12.76 -8.26 -13.60
C ASN A 27 11.53 -7.32 -13.56
N ILE A 28 11.12 -6.87 -12.38
CA ILE A 28 9.98 -5.97 -12.24
C ILE A 28 10.49 -4.52 -12.26
N PRO A 29 10.04 -3.69 -13.19
CA PRO A 29 10.44 -2.29 -13.22
C PRO A 29 9.92 -1.53 -12.01
N VAL A 30 10.77 -0.66 -11.47
CA VAL A 30 10.48 0.17 -10.30
C VAL A 30 10.29 1.62 -10.74
N TYR A 31 9.17 2.20 -10.38
CA TYR A 31 8.84 3.62 -10.48
C TYR A 31 8.97 4.23 -9.09
N LEU A 32 9.86 5.18 -8.94
CA LEU A 32 10.11 5.86 -7.67
C LEU A 32 9.78 7.35 -7.77
N SER A 33 8.85 7.80 -6.96
CA SER A 33 8.58 9.22 -6.73
C SER A 33 9.33 9.68 -5.49
N SER A 34 10.33 10.57 -5.67
CA SER A 34 11.12 11.14 -4.56
C SER A 34 11.62 12.53 -4.90
N LYS A 35 12.11 13.26 -3.88
CA LYS A 35 12.73 14.58 -4.04
C LYS A 35 14.24 14.51 -4.28
N ASN A 36 14.86 13.36 -4.05
CA ASN A 36 16.29 13.18 -4.17
C ASN A 36 16.66 12.71 -5.60
N VAL A 37 17.34 13.55 -6.36
CA VAL A 37 17.76 13.24 -7.72
C VAL A 37 18.74 12.07 -7.83
N GLU A 38 19.49 11.77 -6.75
CA GLU A 38 20.42 10.65 -6.73
C GLU A 38 19.69 9.30 -6.81
N ASP A 39 18.43 9.24 -6.37
CA ASP A 39 17.60 8.04 -6.44
C ASP A 39 17.33 7.59 -7.88
N ALA A 40 17.45 8.49 -8.86
CA ALA A 40 17.26 8.17 -10.27
C ALA A 40 18.20 7.06 -10.79
N ALA A 41 19.39 6.94 -10.20
CA ALA A 41 20.35 5.90 -10.57
C ALA A 41 19.99 4.50 -10.01
N LEU A 42 19.02 4.41 -9.11
CA LEU A 42 18.68 3.18 -8.37
C LEU A 42 17.47 2.44 -8.97
N VAL A 43 16.69 3.08 -9.85
CA VAL A 43 15.39 2.60 -10.29
C VAL A 43 15.22 2.67 -11.80
N HIS A 44 14.17 2.03 -12.30
CA HIS A 44 13.83 2.03 -13.74
C HIS A 44 13.32 3.40 -14.20
N THR A 45 12.42 4.01 -13.43
CA THR A 45 11.87 5.34 -13.71
C THR A 45 11.81 6.14 -12.42
N TRP A 46 12.45 7.29 -12.43
CA TRP A 46 12.40 8.25 -11.34
C TRP A 46 11.47 9.42 -11.70
N ILE A 47 10.66 9.85 -10.72
CA ILE A 47 9.69 10.93 -10.83
C ILE A 47 10.02 11.94 -9.73
N TYR A 48 10.24 13.20 -10.13
CA TYR A 48 10.43 14.26 -9.13
C TYR A 48 9.14 14.51 -8.38
N ASN A 49 9.13 14.24 -7.07
CA ASN A 49 7.95 14.37 -6.23
C ASN A 49 7.70 15.84 -5.85
N VAL A 50 6.66 16.42 -6.42
CA VAL A 50 6.18 17.77 -6.06
C VAL A 50 5.03 17.74 -5.05
N SER A 51 4.47 16.57 -4.80
CA SER A 51 3.30 16.38 -3.94
C SER A 51 3.64 16.60 -2.47
N THR A 52 2.65 17.05 -1.71
CA THR A 52 2.76 17.34 -0.27
C THR A 52 2.07 16.31 0.60
N ASN A 53 1.38 15.34 -0.02
CA ASN A 53 0.66 14.28 0.67
C ASN A 53 0.81 12.94 -0.03
N PHE A 54 0.46 11.87 0.70
CA PHE A 54 0.53 10.49 0.25
C PHE A 54 -0.33 10.24 -1.00
N GLY A 55 -1.59 10.67 -0.98
CA GLY A 55 -2.53 10.36 -2.04
C GLY A 55 -2.08 10.89 -3.40
N ASP A 56 -1.70 12.18 -3.47
CA ASP A 56 -1.27 12.80 -4.72
C ASP A 56 0.04 12.20 -5.23
N ALA A 57 1.00 11.92 -4.34
CA ALA A 57 2.27 11.32 -4.72
C ALA A 57 2.08 9.94 -5.39
N TYR A 58 1.25 9.08 -4.79
CA TYR A 58 0.95 7.77 -5.38
C TYR A 58 0.11 7.87 -6.66
N ASN A 59 -0.87 8.76 -6.70
CA ASN A 59 -1.68 8.98 -7.90
C ASN A 59 -0.82 9.39 -9.10
N GLU A 60 0.12 10.31 -8.91
CA GLU A 60 1.05 10.76 -9.95
C GLU A 60 1.96 9.62 -10.44
N ALA A 61 2.58 8.91 -9.50
CA ALA A 61 3.50 7.84 -9.83
C ALA A 61 2.81 6.65 -10.52
N MET A 62 1.62 6.26 -10.04
CA MET A 62 0.81 5.21 -10.67
C MET A 62 0.32 5.64 -12.06
N ALA A 63 -0.15 6.89 -12.21
CA ALA A 63 -0.58 7.42 -13.51
C ALA A 63 0.55 7.34 -14.55
N LYS A 64 1.79 7.65 -14.15
CA LYS A 64 2.97 7.53 -15.03
C LYS A 64 3.21 6.08 -15.47
N ALA A 65 3.16 5.13 -14.53
CA ALA A 65 3.35 3.71 -14.85
C ALA A 65 2.23 3.18 -15.78
N PHE A 66 0.96 3.53 -15.54
CA PHE A 66 -0.14 3.17 -16.42
C PHE A 66 -0.05 3.83 -17.80
N TYR A 67 0.43 5.08 -17.87
CA TYR A 67 0.70 5.77 -19.15
C TYR A 67 1.80 5.07 -19.96
N ASP A 68 2.82 4.52 -19.29
CA ASP A 68 3.92 3.79 -19.93
C ASP A 68 3.51 2.38 -20.38
N GLY A 69 2.24 1.98 -20.17
CA GLY A 69 1.66 0.75 -20.71
C GLY A 69 1.64 -0.43 -19.76
N TYR A 70 1.87 -0.21 -18.47
CA TYR A 70 1.61 -1.23 -17.45
C TYR A 70 0.11 -1.27 -17.15
N ASP A 71 -0.43 -2.44 -16.87
CA ASP A 71 -1.86 -2.64 -16.57
C ASP A 71 -2.11 -2.93 -15.09
N GLU A 72 -1.03 -3.24 -14.38
CA GLU A 72 -1.02 -3.69 -13.00
C GLU A 72 0.13 -3.06 -12.24
N ILE A 73 -0.12 -2.65 -11.02
CA ILE A 73 0.85 -2.02 -10.15
C ILE A 73 0.88 -2.72 -8.80
N ILE A 74 2.08 -2.87 -8.25
CA ILE A 74 2.29 -3.12 -6.83
C ILE A 74 2.74 -1.79 -6.21
N ILE A 75 1.92 -1.24 -5.33
CA ILE A 75 2.30 -0.12 -4.46
C ILE A 75 3.19 -0.68 -3.36
N ALA A 76 4.28 0.00 -3.03
CA ALA A 76 5.14 -0.35 -1.90
C ALA A 76 5.53 0.89 -1.11
N ASN A 77 5.40 0.84 0.23
CA ASN A 77 5.99 1.85 1.11
C ASN A 77 7.50 1.71 1.13
N ASP A 78 8.22 2.81 1.33
CA ASP A 78 9.69 2.84 1.32
C ASP A 78 10.35 2.25 2.58
N ASP A 79 9.56 1.81 3.56
CA ASP A 79 9.99 1.19 4.81
C ASP A 79 9.54 -0.28 4.96
N VAL A 80 9.27 -0.96 3.83
CA VAL A 80 9.00 -2.41 3.83
C VAL A 80 10.21 -3.21 3.34
N VAL A 81 10.29 -4.45 3.76
CA VAL A 81 11.25 -5.44 3.28
C VAL A 81 10.48 -6.66 2.77
N ILE A 82 10.68 -7.00 1.51
CA ILE A 82 10.08 -8.21 0.94
C ILE A 82 10.92 -9.44 1.23
N THR A 83 10.28 -10.59 1.33
CA THR A 83 10.89 -11.90 1.56
C THR A 83 11.03 -12.68 0.25
N PRO A 84 11.78 -13.78 0.22
CA PRO A 84 11.92 -14.61 -0.99
C PRO A 84 10.61 -15.12 -1.59
N THR A 85 9.55 -15.22 -0.79
CA THR A 85 8.23 -15.72 -1.20
C THR A 85 7.18 -14.65 -1.40
N THR A 86 7.43 -13.42 -0.95
CA THR A 86 6.43 -12.32 -0.97
C THR A 86 5.81 -12.13 -2.35
N TYR A 87 6.64 -11.86 -3.35
CA TYR A 87 6.14 -11.59 -4.70
C TYR A 87 5.45 -12.80 -5.32
N LYS A 88 6.05 -13.98 -5.18
CA LYS A 88 5.48 -15.23 -5.71
C LYS A 88 4.10 -15.51 -5.12
N ASN A 89 3.94 -15.39 -3.81
CA ASN A 89 2.67 -15.63 -3.15
C ASN A 89 1.63 -14.59 -3.59
N LEU A 90 2.00 -13.30 -3.61
CA LEU A 90 1.10 -12.24 -4.06
C LEU A 90 0.60 -12.50 -5.50
N GLN A 91 1.49 -12.86 -6.42
CA GLN A 91 1.11 -13.18 -7.80
C GLN A 91 0.17 -14.39 -7.89
N SER A 92 0.48 -15.45 -7.15
CA SER A 92 -0.36 -16.65 -7.10
C SER A 92 -1.78 -16.33 -6.63
N ASP A 93 -1.90 -15.50 -5.58
CA ASP A 93 -3.19 -15.10 -5.03
C ASP A 93 -3.96 -14.18 -5.99
N ILE A 94 -3.27 -13.23 -6.65
CA ILE A 94 -3.87 -12.37 -7.68
C ILE A 94 -4.45 -13.20 -8.82
N GLU A 95 -3.72 -14.19 -9.33
CA GLU A 95 -4.22 -15.04 -10.42
C GLU A 95 -5.43 -15.88 -9.99
N LEU A 96 -5.48 -16.36 -8.75
CA LEU A 96 -6.65 -17.04 -8.20
C LEU A 96 -7.85 -16.08 -8.13
N LEU A 97 -7.64 -14.86 -7.64
CA LEU A 97 -8.68 -13.86 -7.46
C LEU A 97 -9.22 -13.31 -8.78
N LYS A 98 -8.41 -13.17 -9.81
CA LYS A 98 -8.85 -12.81 -11.17
C LYS A 98 -9.81 -13.85 -11.78
N ASN A 99 -9.73 -15.10 -11.37
CA ASN A 99 -10.68 -16.13 -11.75
C ASN A 99 -11.95 -16.12 -10.89
N HIS A 100 -11.94 -15.39 -9.77
CA HIS A 100 -13.06 -15.29 -8.84
C HIS A 100 -13.92 -14.04 -9.09
N THR A 101 -13.31 -12.90 -9.42
CA THR A 101 -14.00 -11.63 -9.62
C THR A 101 -13.44 -10.82 -10.78
N ASP A 102 -14.33 -10.18 -11.55
CA ASP A 102 -13.96 -9.24 -12.62
C ASP A 102 -13.65 -7.83 -12.08
N LYS A 103 -13.95 -7.57 -10.81
CA LYS A 103 -13.76 -6.29 -10.14
C LYS A 103 -12.80 -6.42 -8.96
N LEU A 104 -11.59 -6.87 -9.26
CA LEU A 104 -10.53 -6.97 -8.26
C LEU A 104 -10.00 -5.59 -7.91
N GLY A 105 -10.17 -5.19 -6.64
CA GLY A 105 -9.64 -3.97 -6.06
C GLY A 105 -8.20 -4.16 -5.58
N PHE A 106 -7.93 -3.80 -4.32
CA PHE A 106 -6.61 -4.04 -3.73
C PHE A 106 -6.42 -5.49 -3.29
N VAL A 107 -5.21 -6.02 -3.53
CA VAL A 107 -4.75 -7.26 -2.90
C VAL A 107 -3.49 -6.94 -2.10
N GLY A 108 -3.60 -6.90 -0.77
CA GLY A 108 -2.54 -6.43 0.12
C GLY A 108 -1.78 -7.56 0.82
N ALA A 109 -0.48 -7.42 0.94
CA ALA A 109 0.34 -8.32 1.73
C ALA A 109 0.05 -8.19 3.23
N ARG A 110 0.27 -9.27 3.97
CA ARG A 110 0.29 -9.28 5.45
C ARG A 110 1.58 -8.67 5.96
N SER A 111 1.53 -8.16 7.19
CA SER A 111 2.70 -7.58 7.84
C SER A 111 2.64 -7.74 9.35
N ASP A 112 3.78 -7.57 9.99
CA ASP A 112 3.94 -7.49 11.43
C ASP A 112 3.64 -6.11 12.02
N TYR A 113 3.57 -5.06 11.17
CA TYR A 113 3.26 -3.69 11.58
C TYR A 113 2.29 -3.04 10.59
N VAL A 114 1.02 -3.29 10.77
CA VAL A 114 -0.09 -2.76 9.96
C VAL A 114 -1.38 -2.86 10.79
N LEU A 115 -2.42 -2.14 10.39
CA LEU A 115 -3.73 -2.24 11.04
C LEU A 115 -4.55 -3.42 10.50
N TRP A 116 -5.52 -3.84 11.27
CA TRP A 116 -6.61 -4.77 10.97
C TRP A 116 -6.15 -6.16 10.47
N ASP A 117 -6.87 -6.69 9.49
CA ASP A 117 -6.76 -8.06 9.01
C ASP A 117 -5.44 -8.40 8.32
N GLN A 118 -4.67 -7.39 7.89
CA GLN A 118 -3.33 -7.60 7.34
C GLN A 118 -2.30 -7.89 8.44
N ASN A 119 -2.61 -7.60 9.71
CA ASN A 119 -1.67 -7.82 10.82
C ASN A 119 -1.61 -9.29 11.18
N ILE A 120 -0.40 -9.86 11.16
CA ILE A 120 -0.15 -11.25 11.54
C ILE A 120 -0.10 -11.50 13.04
N ARG A 121 -0.15 -10.45 13.86
CA ARG A 121 -0.10 -10.56 15.33
C ARG A 121 -1.48 -10.86 15.89
N CYS A 122 -1.68 -12.03 16.45
CA CYS A 122 -2.97 -12.48 16.94
C CYS A 122 -3.48 -11.81 18.21
N SER A 123 -2.63 -11.45 19.12
CA SER A 123 -2.92 -10.65 20.33
C SER A 123 -1.64 -10.25 21.00
N ILE A 124 -1.59 -9.01 21.49
CA ILE A 124 -0.56 -8.58 22.43
C ILE A 124 -1.17 -8.77 23.81
N THR A 125 -0.80 -9.83 24.53
CA THR A 125 -1.02 -9.87 25.96
C THR A 125 0.04 -8.98 26.61
N ASN A 126 -0.32 -8.31 27.72
CA ASN A 126 0.57 -7.39 28.44
C ASN A 126 1.90 -7.99 28.91
N ASP A 127 2.12 -9.26 28.70
CA ASP A 127 3.21 -10.03 29.31
C ASP A 127 4.38 -10.25 28.35
N SER A 128 4.61 -9.42 27.32
CA SER A 128 5.91 -9.59 26.70
C SER A 128 6.01 -10.04 25.24
N ILE A 129 7.21 -10.04 24.80
CA ILE A 129 7.81 -10.69 23.63
C ILE A 129 7.17 -12.05 23.26
N SER A 130 6.71 -12.83 24.26
CA SER A 130 6.02 -14.10 24.03
C SER A 130 4.57 -13.96 23.52
N GLY A 131 4.00 -12.77 23.55
CA GLY A 131 2.68 -12.46 22.97
C GLY A 131 2.65 -12.26 21.46
N LEU A 132 3.79 -12.25 20.79
CA LEU A 132 3.88 -12.18 19.33
C LEU A 132 3.67 -13.60 18.76
N LYS A 133 2.43 -13.94 18.48
CA LYS A 133 2.09 -15.16 17.75
C LYS A 133 1.74 -14.78 16.32
N TRP A 134 2.27 -15.54 15.39
CA TRP A 134 1.84 -15.51 14.00
C TRP A 134 0.40 -15.97 13.94
N ALA A 135 -0.47 -15.25 13.24
CA ALA A 135 -1.78 -15.73 12.94
C ALA A 135 -1.65 -17.00 12.11
N SER A 136 -2.36 -18.04 12.49
CA SER A 136 -2.37 -19.32 11.77
C SER A 136 -3.16 -19.27 10.44
N GLU A 137 -3.63 -18.09 10.05
CA GLU A 137 -4.48 -17.91 8.88
C GLU A 137 -3.63 -17.67 7.63
N ASP A 138 -3.21 -18.75 7.00
CA ASP A 138 -2.48 -18.73 5.71
C ASP A 138 -3.46 -18.81 4.52
N HIS A 139 -4.56 -18.05 4.56
CA HIS A 139 -5.53 -18.03 3.48
C HIS A 139 -5.84 -16.61 3.00
N ILE A 140 -6.27 -16.51 1.76
CA ILE A 140 -6.77 -15.26 1.19
C ILE A 140 -8.06 -14.88 1.95
N LYS A 141 -8.19 -13.61 2.34
CA LYS A 141 -9.34 -13.12 3.09
C LYS A 141 -9.91 -11.86 2.45
N GLU A 142 -11.20 -11.86 2.15
CA GLU A 142 -11.92 -10.66 1.73
C GLU A 142 -12.04 -9.68 2.89
N VAL A 143 -11.82 -8.37 2.63
CA VAL A 143 -11.81 -7.31 3.63
C VAL A 143 -12.35 -6.00 3.07
N GLY A 144 -12.78 -5.09 3.94
CA GLY A 144 -13.26 -3.77 3.52
C GLY A 144 -12.17 -2.75 3.25
N VAL A 145 -10.96 -2.93 3.81
CA VAL A 145 -9.86 -1.95 3.70
C VAL A 145 -8.54 -2.68 3.59
N ILE A 146 -7.68 -2.19 2.70
CA ILE A 146 -6.27 -2.56 2.58
C ILE A 146 -5.40 -1.33 2.81
N ALA A 147 -4.47 -1.40 3.75
CA ALA A 147 -3.35 -0.48 3.85
C ALA A 147 -2.32 -0.87 2.77
N PRO A 148 -2.03 0.01 1.79
CA PRO A 148 -1.25 -0.37 0.62
C PRO A 148 0.26 -0.33 0.88
N ILE A 149 0.72 -0.94 1.98
CA ILE A 149 2.13 -1.03 2.35
C ILE A 149 2.93 -1.87 1.34
N PHE A 150 2.31 -2.94 0.81
CA PHE A 150 2.74 -3.71 -0.35
C PHE A 150 1.49 -4.35 -0.95
N ALA A 151 0.89 -3.69 -1.95
CA ALA A 151 -0.44 -4.06 -2.44
C ALA A 151 -0.57 -3.91 -3.95
N TYR A 152 -1.23 -4.87 -4.57
CA TYR A 152 -1.63 -4.85 -5.96
C TYR A 152 -2.84 -3.92 -6.17
N ILE A 153 -2.85 -3.25 -7.31
CA ILE A 153 -4.01 -2.56 -7.90
C ILE A 153 -3.91 -2.63 -9.43
N ASN A 154 -5.02 -2.78 -10.13
CA ASN A 154 -5.07 -2.74 -11.58
C ASN A 154 -5.51 -1.37 -12.12
N LYS A 155 -5.34 -1.18 -13.42
CA LYS A 155 -5.70 0.05 -14.12
C LYS A 155 -7.18 0.37 -14.01
N GLN A 156 -8.08 -0.62 -14.09
CA GLN A 156 -9.52 -0.44 -14.00
C GLN A 156 -9.93 0.14 -12.63
N ALA A 157 -9.40 -0.40 -11.55
CA ALA A 157 -9.64 0.11 -10.21
C ALA A 157 -9.09 1.54 -10.05
N PHE A 158 -7.86 1.79 -10.54
CA PHE A 158 -7.24 3.10 -10.51
C PHE A 158 -8.00 4.15 -11.35
N GLU A 159 -8.58 3.80 -12.46
CA GLU A 159 -9.42 4.69 -13.29
C GLU A 159 -10.78 4.95 -12.64
N THR A 160 -11.27 4.03 -11.80
CA THR A 160 -12.55 4.16 -11.10
C THR A 160 -12.45 5.08 -9.88
N ALA A 161 -11.38 4.95 -9.08
CA ALA A 161 -11.14 5.80 -7.90
C ALA A 161 -9.65 6.11 -7.73
N ARG A 162 -9.36 7.23 -7.10
CA ARG A 162 -8.03 7.73 -6.79
C ARG A 162 -7.85 7.88 -5.29
N PHE A 163 -6.63 7.83 -4.82
CA PHE A 163 -6.33 8.27 -3.46
C PHE A 163 -6.75 9.73 -3.28
N PRO A 164 -7.46 10.08 -2.20
CA PRO A 164 -7.73 11.48 -1.88
C PRO A 164 -6.43 12.21 -1.50
N SER A 165 -6.43 13.54 -1.65
CA SER A 165 -5.28 14.43 -1.39
C SER A 165 -5.00 14.57 0.11
N THR A 166 -4.79 13.47 0.82
CA THR A 166 -4.49 13.40 2.26
C THR A 166 -3.36 12.42 2.55
N ASN A 167 -2.72 12.58 3.71
CA ASN A 167 -1.75 11.61 4.22
C ASN A 167 -2.44 10.41 4.90
N TRP A 168 -3.52 10.69 5.65
CA TRP A 168 -4.23 9.72 6.49
C TRP A 168 -5.64 9.47 5.96
N TYR A 169 -6.17 8.28 6.23
CA TYR A 169 -7.47 7.80 5.73
C TYR A 169 -7.56 7.71 4.20
N SER A 170 -6.46 7.96 3.50
CA SER A 170 -6.40 7.93 2.04
C SER A 170 -6.69 6.52 1.50
N ASP A 171 -6.15 5.50 2.15
CA ASP A 171 -6.41 4.09 1.91
C ASP A 171 -7.86 3.68 2.27
N ASN A 172 -8.38 4.14 3.41
CA ASN A 172 -9.76 3.88 3.80
C ASN A 172 -10.77 4.43 2.79
N ILE A 173 -10.54 5.66 2.33
CA ILE A 173 -11.46 6.36 1.43
C ILE A 173 -11.46 5.73 0.03
N ILE A 174 -10.28 5.43 -0.54
CA ILE A 174 -10.22 4.80 -1.85
C ILE A 174 -10.81 3.39 -1.81
N CYS A 175 -10.60 2.61 -0.75
CA CYS A 175 -11.21 1.30 -0.61
C CYS A 175 -12.74 1.39 -0.51
N ASP A 176 -13.27 2.36 0.23
CA ASP A 176 -14.72 2.61 0.33
C ASP A 176 -15.32 3.01 -1.03
N ASP A 177 -14.65 3.88 -1.79
CA ASP A 177 -15.09 4.30 -3.12
C ASP A 177 -15.07 3.14 -4.13
N LEU A 178 -14.02 2.34 -4.12
CA LEU A 178 -13.93 1.15 -4.95
C LEU A 178 -14.99 0.11 -4.57
N SER A 179 -15.22 -0.11 -3.26
CA SER A 179 -16.27 -1.03 -2.79
C SER A 179 -17.66 -0.56 -3.21
N LYS A 180 -17.96 0.74 -3.15
CA LYS A 180 -19.21 1.32 -3.67
C LYS A 180 -19.39 1.10 -5.19
N ALA A 181 -18.28 1.04 -5.93
CA ALA A 181 -18.27 0.71 -7.36
C ALA A 181 -18.29 -0.80 -7.63
N GLY A 182 -18.34 -1.63 -6.59
CA GLY A 182 -18.45 -3.09 -6.64
C GLY A 182 -17.11 -3.81 -6.75
N PHE A 183 -15.99 -3.16 -6.44
CA PHE A 183 -14.69 -3.83 -6.34
C PHE A 183 -14.52 -4.51 -4.99
N GLU A 184 -13.83 -5.63 -5.00
CA GLU A 184 -13.54 -6.47 -3.83
C GLU A 184 -12.07 -6.35 -3.44
N HIS A 185 -11.79 -6.31 -2.13
CA HIS A 185 -10.44 -6.19 -1.60
C HIS A 185 -10.06 -7.43 -0.81
N TYR A 186 -8.80 -7.83 -0.91
CA TYR A 186 -8.33 -9.07 -0.29
C TYR A 186 -6.98 -8.92 0.41
N VAL A 187 -6.85 -9.56 1.56
CA VAL A 187 -5.55 -9.84 2.17
C VAL A 187 -4.98 -11.10 1.55
N SER A 188 -3.77 -10.99 1.02
CA SER A 188 -3.01 -12.08 0.41
C SER A 188 -2.32 -12.95 1.47
N THR A 189 -1.87 -14.15 1.08
CA THR A 189 -0.93 -14.99 1.85
C THR A 189 0.50 -14.46 1.82
N ALA A 190 0.80 -13.47 0.96
CA ALA A 190 2.10 -12.81 0.91
C ALA A 190 2.40 -12.06 2.21
N TYR A 191 3.67 -12.04 2.60
CA TYR A 191 4.14 -11.33 3.78
C TYR A 191 5.24 -10.33 3.44
N VAL A 192 5.23 -9.17 4.09
CA VAL A 192 6.32 -8.21 4.13
C VAL A 192 6.63 -7.82 5.57
N HIS A 193 7.89 -7.57 5.88
CA HIS A 193 8.23 -6.87 7.11
C HIS A 193 8.07 -5.35 6.88
N HIS A 194 7.38 -4.66 7.77
CA HIS A 194 7.13 -3.21 7.68
C HIS A 194 7.68 -2.53 8.94
N ALA A 195 8.68 -1.68 8.78
CA ALA A 195 9.26 -0.95 9.90
C ALA A 195 8.26 0.01 10.56
N GLY A 196 7.37 0.58 9.76
CA GLY A 196 6.26 1.44 10.18
C GLY A 196 6.67 2.75 10.82
N SER A 197 5.79 3.75 10.73
CA SER A 197 5.95 5.06 11.38
C SER A 197 7.26 5.82 11.10
N GLN A 198 8.00 5.44 10.06
CA GLN A 198 9.30 6.06 9.74
C GLN A 198 9.15 7.49 9.19
N THR A 199 8.07 7.76 8.48
CA THR A 199 7.80 9.08 7.88
C THR A 199 7.02 10.01 8.84
N VAL A 200 6.10 9.46 9.61
CA VAL A 200 5.09 10.24 10.36
C VAL A 200 5.27 10.18 11.88
N GLY A 201 6.18 9.34 12.37
CA GLY A 201 6.40 9.15 13.79
C GLY A 201 5.23 8.45 14.50
N MET A 202 5.19 8.59 15.83
CA MET A 202 4.22 7.92 16.71
C MET A 202 3.10 8.83 17.21
N ASP A 203 2.94 10.03 16.62
CA ASP A 203 1.89 10.98 17.02
C ASP A 203 0.57 10.66 16.32
N TYR A 204 -0.10 9.62 16.80
CA TYR A 204 -1.40 9.19 16.23
C TYR A 204 -2.51 10.23 16.40
N ALA A 205 -2.45 11.09 17.42
CA ALA A 205 -3.43 12.15 17.60
C ALA A 205 -3.33 13.16 16.46
N LYS A 206 -2.12 13.58 16.10
CA LYS A 206 -1.86 14.44 14.95
C LYS A 206 -2.33 13.77 13.64
N CYS A 207 -2.02 12.50 13.45
CA CYS A 207 -2.41 11.72 12.29
C CYS A 207 -3.94 11.66 12.11
N HIS A 208 -4.68 11.59 13.19
CA HIS A 208 -6.13 11.61 13.17
C HIS A 208 -6.70 13.01 12.88
N GLU A 209 -6.11 14.06 13.43
CA GLU A 209 -6.62 15.42 13.27
C GLU A 209 -6.19 16.10 11.96
N GLU A 210 -5.03 15.74 11.40
CA GLU A 210 -4.49 16.35 10.17
C GLU A 210 -5.49 16.34 8.99
N PRO A 211 -6.14 15.21 8.63
CA PRO A 211 -7.05 15.16 7.49
C PRO A 211 -8.48 15.64 7.80
N ARG A 212 -8.80 15.92 9.07
CA ARG A 212 -10.17 16.19 9.53
C ARG A 212 -10.85 17.32 8.76
N ALA A 213 -10.16 18.46 8.60
CA ALA A 213 -10.71 19.61 7.89
C ALA A 213 -10.94 19.28 6.41
N TRP A 214 -9.97 18.63 5.77
CA TRP A 214 -10.05 18.22 4.38
C TRP A 214 -11.20 17.24 4.15
N ILE A 215 -11.34 16.22 4.99
CA ILE A 215 -12.43 15.21 4.88
C ILE A 215 -13.79 15.89 5.08
N LYS A 216 -13.90 16.79 6.06
CA LYS A 216 -15.15 17.51 6.30
C LYS A 216 -15.59 18.34 5.09
N GLU A 217 -14.64 18.98 4.41
CA GLU A 217 -14.92 19.84 3.26
C GLU A 217 -15.15 19.04 1.97
N ASN A 218 -14.31 18.06 1.70
CA ASN A 218 -14.25 17.35 0.41
C ASN A 218 -14.97 16.00 0.40
N ARG A 219 -15.13 15.38 1.57
CA ARG A 219 -15.76 14.06 1.72
C ARG A 219 -16.71 14.02 2.93
N PRO A 220 -17.73 14.90 2.95
CA PRO A 220 -18.71 14.90 4.05
C PRO A 220 -19.49 13.58 4.16
N ASP A 221 -19.57 12.81 3.07
CA ASP A 221 -20.20 11.49 3.02
C ASP A 221 -19.51 10.44 3.93
N VAL A 222 -18.22 10.58 4.21
CA VAL A 222 -17.47 9.69 5.09
C VAL A 222 -17.04 10.35 6.40
N TYR A 223 -17.30 11.65 6.58
CA TYR A 223 -16.84 12.40 7.75
C TYR A 223 -17.31 11.76 9.07
N ASP A 224 -18.60 11.46 9.17
CA ASP A 224 -19.17 10.89 10.40
C ASP A 224 -18.64 9.47 10.69
N LYS A 225 -18.23 8.74 9.66
CA LYS A 225 -17.61 7.41 9.80
C LYS A 225 -16.30 7.47 10.59
N TYR A 226 -15.54 8.56 10.48
CA TYR A 226 -14.20 8.70 11.07
C TYR A 226 -14.14 9.67 12.26
N TYR A 227 -15.11 10.59 12.40
CA TYR A 227 -15.04 11.69 13.37
C TYR A 227 -16.32 11.93 14.19
N ALA A 228 -17.36 11.08 14.06
CA ALA A 228 -18.57 11.17 14.87
C ALA A 228 -18.44 10.51 16.27
#